data_3b7b0d72fccf7801946d4124645ad3d1
#
_entry.id   3b7b0d72fccf7801946d4124645ad3d1
#
_cell.length_a   1.000
_cell.length_b   1.000
_cell.length_c   1.000
_cell.angle_alpha   90.00
_cell.angle_beta   90.00
_cell.angle_gamma   90.00
#
_symmetry.space_group_name_H-M   'P 1'
#
loop_
_entity.id
_entity.type
_entity.pdbx_description
1 polymer ?
#
loop_
_entity_poly.entity_id
_entity_poly.type
_entity_poly.pdbx_seq_one_letter_code
_entity_poly.pdbx_strand_id
1 'polypeptide(L)'
;MEKENKQLNDNSTEVKFASSVVSTTSASTIKEKSKVDHNPRDYVAFGDDNLFPQGLAILNRRSSTHRSILNNKVIYSLGRGFITEGNKDLERFVKQVNNKRESLRKVLKKIFNDWYSFGNAYLEVVLVKNGEPQFYHHDATKVRIHKDRQHVIIHPDWRQYEGKKRFAKVLPLYPEFQNIDGAERAIFHFKQYEPEFCDYGIPEWIAALDAAAIGYKTNRWNLSRLENSFQVSGILEIVGDMSAQDMKKVKEDLAKNFSGEENVGKLLAITRQFSDSGQGTSFTPLIQTSDGEWLNLHEQSDSDLIISHNWFRSLSGISDSTGFDTKRIRNEYQVAKNTIIGENQDAILSEIKYLIEEHSKIDPTALSFRNESPVSLIDLIDVNSIVTVDEARENSLGLANYHDSEKGKKLISEIREEAMDRGQQKE
;
A
#
# COMPACT_ATOMS: atom_id res chain seq x y z
N MET A 1 -29.04 15.13 10.93
CA MET A 1 -29.05 15.87 9.65
C MET A 1 -27.80 16.73 9.41
N GLU A 2 -27.40 17.63 10.33
CA GLU A 2 -26.16 18.44 10.11
C GLU A 2 -24.85 17.63 10.16
N LYS A 3 -24.76 16.58 10.96
CA LYS A 3 -23.57 15.70 11.03
C LYS A 3 -23.44 14.78 9.81
N GLU A 4 -24.56 14.29 9.27
CA GLU A 4 -24.57 13.46 8.05
C GLU A 4 -24.25 14.28 6.80
N ASN A 5 -24.75 15.52 6.71
CA ASN A 5 -24.40 16.41 5.61
C ASN A 5 -22.92 16.84 5.63
N LYS A 6 -22.29 16.88 6.81
CA LYS A 6 -20.86 17.20 6.92
C LYS A 6 -19.96 16.04 6.47
N GLN A 7 -20.36 14.78 6.75
CA GLN A 7 -19.66 13.59 6.24
C GLN A 7 -19.83 13.40 4.73
N LEU A 8 -21.01 13.68 4.18
CA LEU A 8 -21.26 13.64 2.73
C LEU A 8 -20.48 14.73 1.98
N ASN A 9 -20.36 15.93 2.55
CA ASN A 9 -19.54 17.00 1.97
C ASN A 9 -18.03 16.70 2.03
N ASP A 10 -17.53 16.11 3.11
CA ASP A 10 -16.12 15.70 3.21
C ASP A 10 -15.78 14.59 2.20
N ASN A 11 -16.66 13.60 2.04
CA ASN A 11 -16.49 12.55 1.03
C ASN A 11 -16.56 13.09 -0.41
N SER A 12 -17.45 14.05 -0.70
CA SER A 12 -17.54 14.67 -2.02
C SER A 12 -16.33 15.54 -2.34
N THR A 13 -15.74 16.16 -1.37
CA THR A 13 -14.51 16.96 -1.51
C THR A 13 -13.29 16.08 -1.71
N GLU A 14 -13.18 14.96 -0.98
CA GLU A 14 -12.12 13.97 -1.21
C GLU A 14 -12.21 13.31 -2.58
N VAL A 15 -13.42 13.01 -3.05
CA VAL A 15 -13.65 12.42 -4.39
C VAL A 15 -13.30 13.40 -5.50
N LYS A 16 -13.69 14.66 -5.37
CA LYS A 16 -13.31 15.71 -6.32
C LYS A 16 -11.80 15.93 -6.32
N PHE A 17 -11.16 15.87 -5.18
CA PHE A 17 -9.72 16.02 -5.04
C PHE A 17 -8.97 14.84 -5.67
N ALA A 18 -9.36 13.59 -5.39
CA ALA A 18 -8.79 12.42 -6.03
C ALA A 18 -9.00 12.42 -7.56
N SER A 19 -10.16 12.87 -8.03
CA SER A 19 -10.45 13.04 -9.45
C SER A 19 -9.61 14.14 -10.09
N SER A 20 -9.36 15.25 -9.40
CA SER A 20 -8.52 16.34 -9.92
C SER A 20 -7.04 15.95 -9.93
N VAL A 21 -6.55 15.23 -8.92
CA VAL A 21 -5.18 14.71 -8.90
C VAL A 21 -4.94 13.74 -10.05
N VAL A 22 -5.90 12.86 -10.35
CA VAL A 22 -5.80 11.91 -11.48
C VAL A 22 -5.94 12.62 -12.83
N SER A 23 -6.75 13.67 -12.93
CA SER A 23 -6.91 14.41 -14.19
C SER A 23 -5.77 15.39 -14.49
N THR A 24 -5.05 15.84 -13.45
CA THR A 24 -3.90 16.75 -13.57
C THR A 24 -2.55 16.04 -13.52
N THR A 25 -2.52 14.80 -13.08
CA THR A 25 -1.30 14.01 -12.89
C THR A 25 -1.14 12.95 -13.99
N SER A 26 -1.24 13.33 -15.27
CA SER A 26 -0.53 12.54 -16.27
C SER A 26 0.97 12.64 -15.94
N ALA A 27 1.73 11.57 -16.12
CA ALA A 27 3.16 11.51 -15.80
C ALA A 27 3.97 12.68 -16.42
N SER A 28 3.42 13.30 -17.50
CA SER A 28 3.95 14.51 -18.13
C SER A 28 3.75 15.81 -17.32
N THR A 29 2.93 15.81 -16.27
CA THR A 29 2.58 17.01 -15.49
C THR A 29 3.21 17.04 -14.10
N ILE A 30 3.89 15.97 -13.68
CA ILE A 30 4.67 15.93 -12.43
C ILE A 30 5.97 16.66 -12.71
N LYS A 31 5.93 18.00 -12.66
CA LYS A 31 7.14 18.83 -12.78
C LYS A 31 7.45 19.41 -11.41
N GLU A 32 8.69 19.22 -10.95
CA GLU A 32 9.24 20.16 -9.98
C GLU A 32 9.27 21.53 -10.65
N LYS A 33 8.56 22.51 -10.12
CA LYS A 33 8.78 23.89 -10.51
C LYS A 33 10.08 24.36 -9.87
N SER A 34 11.19 23.83 -10.39
CA SER A 34 12.55 24.19 -9.95
C SER A 34 13.01 25.56 -10.44
N LYS A 35 12.16 26.32 -11.13
CA LYS A 35 12.53 27.65 -11.57
C LYS A 35 12.65 28.58 -10.39
N VAL A 36 13.85 29.06 -10.21
CA VAL A 36 14.30 30.12 -9.29
C VAL A 36 13.53 31.44 -9.49
N ASP A 37 12.50 31.47 -10.32
CA ASP A 37 11.77 32.67 -10.71
C ASP A 37 10.61 32.96 -9.77
N HIS A 38 10.77 34.04 -9.01
CA HIS A 38 9.70 34.87 -8.42
C HIS A 38 8.56 34.14 -7.71
N ASN A 39 8.82 32.97 -7.11
CA ASN A 39 7.82 32.33 -6.29
C ASN A 39 7.72 33.05 -4.94
N PRO A 40 6.61 33.73 -4.63
CA PRO A 40 6.43 34.37 -3.33
C PRO A 40 6.34 33.37 -2.18
N ARG A 41 6.30 32.08 -2.50
CA ARG A 41 6.21 31.00 -1.52
C ARG A 41 7.57 30.77 -0.87
N ASP A 42 7.53 30.41 0.40
CA ASP A 42 8.69 30.06 1.22
C ASP A 42 9.10 28.57 1.09
N TYR A 43 8.42 27.81 0.25
CA TYR A 43 8.65 26.37 0.02
C TYR A 43 8.74 26.04 -1.47
N VAL A 44 9.37 24.91 -1.77
CA VAL A 44 9.33 24.26 -3.09
C VAL A 44 8.03 23.47 -3.18
N ALA A 45 7.18 23.80 -4.16
CA ALA A 45 5.91 23.09 -4.32
C ALA A 45 6.13 21.65 -4.81
N PHE A 46 5.42 20.70 -4.21
CA PHE A 46 5.40 19.31 -4.67
C PHE A 46 4.13 19.06 -5.48
N GLY A 47 4.25 19.04 -6.79
CA GLY A 47 3.16 19.07 -7.74
C GLY A 47 2.61 20.49 -7.97
N ASP A 48 1.67 20.64 -8.89
CA ASP A 48 1.14 21.93 -9.32
C ASP A 48 0.44 22.72 -8.20
N ASP A 49 -0.34 22.00 -7.39
CA ASP A 49 -1.12 22.55 -6.28
C ASP A 49 -0.45 22.34 -4.91
N ASN A 50 0.77 21.82 -4.87
CA ASN A 50 1.49 21.44 -3.66
C ASN A 50 0.82 20.31 -2.84
N LEU A 51 -0.10 19.56 -3.42
CA LEU A 51 -0.84 18.50 -2.74
C LEU A 51 -0.60 17.11 -3.33
N PHE A 52 0.43 16.95 -4.16
CA PHE A 52 0.76 15.68 -4.79
C PHE A 52 0.89 14.51 -3.78
N PRO A 53 1.62 14.62 -2.65
CA PRO A 53 1.68 13.53 -1.67
C PRO A 53 0.32 13.20 -1.04
N GLN A 54 -0.53 14.20 -0.86
CA GLN A 54 -1.90 13.98 -0.36
C GLN A 54 -2.75 13.20 -1.36
N GLY A 55 -2.58 13.47 -2.65
CA GLY A 55 -3.20 12.72 -3.74
C GLY A 55 -2.78 11.26 -3.77
N LEU A 56 -1.46 11.00 -3.68
CA LEU A 56 -0.93 9.64 -3.57
C LEU A 56 -1.48 8.92 -2.32
N ALA A 57 -1.56 9.60 -1.17
CA ALA A 57 -2.11 9.04 0.06
C ALA A 57 -3.59 8.64 -0.09
N ILE A 58 -4.37 9.37 -0.88
CA ILE A 58 -5.76 9.01 -1.20
C ILE A 58 -5.80 7.75 -2.05
N LEU A 59 -5.01 7.66 -3.12
CA LEU A 59 -4.92 6.47 -3.96
C LEU A 59 -4.49 5.23 -3.16
N ASN A 60 -3.47 5.37 -2.29
CA ASN A 60 -3.00 4.31 -1.41
C ASN A 60 -4.11 3.76 -0.50
N ARG A 61 -5.08 4.58 -0.11
CA ARG A 61 -6.22 4.15 0.72
C ARG A 61 -7.38 3.58 -0.08
N ARG A 62 -7.52 3.94 -1.35
CA ARG A 62 -8.70 3.65 -2.17
C ARG A 62 -8.51 2.47 -3.14
N SER A 63 -7.31 2.20 -3.60
CA SER A 63 -7.00 1.04 -4.43
C SER A 63 -6.59 -0.14 -3.56
N SER A 64 -7.38 -1.22 -3.56
CA SER A 64 -7.16 -2.40 -2.71
C SER A 64 -5.86 -3.13 -3.06
N THR A 65 -5.64 -3.39 -4.34
CA THR A 65 -4.45 -4.07 -4.85
C THR A 65 -3.19 -3.27 -4.58
N HIS A 66 -3.21 -1.99 -4.91
CA HIS A 66 -2.11 -1.07 -4.64
C HIS A 66 -1.77 -1.03 -3.12
N ARG A 67 -2.79 -0.92 -2.27
CA ARG A 67 -2.59 -0.93 -0.82
C ARG A 67 -2.00 -2.24 -0.32
N SER A 68 -2.44 -3.38 -0.86
CA SER A 68 -1.89 -4.70 -0.51
C SER A 68 -0.41 -4.79 -0.84
N ILE A 69 -0.01 -4.38 -2.05
CA ILE A 69 1.38 -4.39 -2.48
C ILE A 69 2.26 -3.52 -1.57
N LEU A 70 1.84 -2.27 -1.31
CA LEU A 70 2.57 -1.36 -0.42
C LEU A 70 2.75 -1.95 0.98
N ASN A 71 1.68 -2.49 1.57
CA ASN A 71 1.74 -3.10 2.90
C ASN A 71 2.70 -4.29 2.94
N ASN A 72 2.66 -5.15 1.92
CA ASN A 72 3.50 -6.33 1.84
C ASN A 72 4.98 -5.95 1.65
N LYS A 73 5.29 -4.97 0.78
CA LYS A 73 6.64 -4.42 0.66
C LYS A 73 7.17 -3.94 2.02
N VAL A 74 6.37 -3.16 2.76
CA VAL A 74 6.74 -2.68 4.10
C VAL A 74 6.97 -3.83 5.08
N ILE A 75 6.09 -4.83 5.10
CA ILE A 75 6.18 -5.98 6.01
C ILE A 75 7.46 -6.80 5.72
N TYR A 76 7.70 -7.11 4.46
CA TYR A 76 8.87 -7.90 4.06
C TYR A 76 10.19 -7.13 4.26
N SER A 77 10.21 -5.81 3.99
CA SER A 77 11.41 -4.99 4.24
C SER A 77 11.73 -4.84 5.73
N LEU A 78 10.74 -4.86 6.61
CA LEU A 78 10.97 -4.85 8.05
C LEU A 78 11.40 -6.19 8.64
N GLY A 79 11.18 -7.27 7.93
CA GLY A 79 11.45 -8.63 8.41
C GLY A 79 10.85 -8.90 9.79
N ARG A 80 11.49 -9.78 10.56
CA ARG A 80 11.10 -10.12 11.94
C ARG A 80 11.84 -9.28 13.01
N GLY A 81 12.57 -8.27 12.59
CA GLY A 81 13.36 -7.41 13.49
C GLY A 81 14.81 -7.33 13.05
N PHE A 82 15.73 -7.18 14.01
CA PHE A 82 17.14 -6.95 13.71
C PHE A 82 18.01 -8.05 14.31
N ILE A 83 19.16 -8.25 13.69
CA ILE A 83 20.30 -8.99 14.20
C ILE A 83 21.27 -7.95 14.72
N THR A 84 21.88 -8.20 15.89
CA THR A 84 22.80 -7.29 16.58
C THR A 84 24.07 -8.01 17.06
N GLU A 85 24.19 -9.31 16.74
CA GLU A 85 25.32 -10.20 17.07
C GLU A 85 25.75 -10.11 18.56
N GLY A 86 24.80 -9.86 19.46
CA GLY A 86 25.05 -9.78 20.91
C GLY A 86 25.63 -8.45 21.39
N ASN A 87 25.72 -7.41 20.54
CA ASN A 87 26.11 -6.06 20.96
C ASN A 87 24.99 -5.44 21.81
N LYS A 88 25.23 -5.37 23.13
CA LYS A 88 24.25 -4.92 24.12
C LYS A 88 23.84 -3.45 23.98
N ASP A 89 24.75 -2.58 23.56
CA ASP A 89 24.46 -1.16 23.37
C ASP A 89 23.59 -0.98 22.13
N LEU A 90 23.88 -1.71 21.07
CA LEU A 90 23.07 -1.74 19.86
C LEU A 90 21.67 -2.36 20.14
N GLU A 91 21.58 -3.43 20.92
CA GLU A 91 20.28 -4.00 21.35
C GLU A 91 19.43 -3.00 22.13
N ARG A 92 20.05 -2.26 23.05
CA ARG A 92 19.36 -1.22 23.81
C ARG A 92 18.86 -0.11 22.89
N PHE A 93 19.70 0.36 21.98
CA PHE A 93 19.35 1.38 21.00
C PHE A 93 18.19 0.94 20.10
N VAL A 94 18.25 -0.27 19.54
CA VAL A 94 17.18 -0.83 18.70
C VAL A 94 15.85 -0.95 19.44
N LYS A 95 15.88 -1.26 20.75
CA LYS A 95 14.67 -1.36 21.57
C LYS A 95 14.02 0.00 21.85
N GLN A 96 14.82 1.07 21.96
CA GLN A 96 14.32 2.42 22.24
C GLN A 96 15.20 3.48 21.57
N VAL A 97 14.74 4.06 20.48
CA VAL A 97 15.47 5.07 19.68
C VAL A 97 15.06 6.50 20.01
N ASN A 98 14.09 6.73 20.90
CA ASN A 98 13.66 8.07 21.30
C ASN A 98 12.96 8.08 22.67
N ASN A 99 12.71 9.28 23.18
CA ASN A 99 12.07 9.46 24.50
C ASN A 99 10.55 9.14 24.48
N LYS A 100 9.93 8.93 23.30
CA LYS A 100 8.57 8.38 23.16
C LYS A 100 8.52 6.86 23.32
N ARG A 101 9.65 6.23 23.66
CA ARG A 101 9.78 4.76 23.80
C ARG A 101 9.44 4.01 22.50
N GLU A 102 9.74 4.61 21.35
CA GLU A 102 9.62 3.90 20.09
C GLU A 102 10.86 3.07 19.83
N SER A 103 10.67 1.84 19.33
CA SER A 103 11.77 1.01 18.84
C SER A 103 12.18 1.43 17.43
N LEU A 104 13.41 1.12 17.04
CA LEU A 104 13.90 1.33 15.67
C LEU A 104 12.94 0.72 14.65
N ARG A 105 12.42 -0.48 14.91
CA ARG A 105 11.44 -1.14 14.05
C ARG A 105 10.16 -0.33 13.85
N LYS A 106 9.66 0.35 14.88
CA LYS A 106 8.48 1.22 14.76
C LYS A 106 8.76 2.45 13.92
N VAL A 107 9.93 3.06 14.08
CA VAL A 107 10.35 4.22 13.29
C VAL A 107 10.54 3.80 11.83
N LEU A 108 11.31 2.73 11.57
CA LEU A 108 11.55 2.25 10.21
C LEU A 108 10.29 1.77 9.51
N LYS A 109 9.29 1.23 10.24
CA LYS A 109 7.99 0.92 9.63
C LYS A 109 7.33 2.14 8.99
N LYS A 110 7.42 3.29 9.63
CA LYS A 110 6.88 4.56 9.11
C LYS A 110 7.74 5.06 7.95
N ILE A 111 9.06 4.98 8.07
CA ILE A 111 10.00 5.34 7.00
C ILE A 111 9.76 4.51 5.74
N PHE A 112 9.69 3.17 5.85
CA PHE A 112 9.38 2.31 4.69
C PHE A 112 7.99 2.56 4.11
N ASN A 113 6.99 2.87 4.95
CA ASN A 113 5.66 3.23 4.44
C ASN A 113 5.72 4.51 3.59
N ASP A 114 6.42 5.53 4.04
CA ASP A 114 6.55 6.79 3.31
C ASP A 114 7.47 6.64 2.09
N TRP A 115 8.56 5.87 2.22
CA TRP A 115 9.47 5.52 1.13
C TRP A 115 8.74 4.87 -0.05
N TYR A 116 7.98 3.80 0.21
CA TYR A 116 7.24 3.11 -0.84
C TYR A 116 6.01 3.89 -1.34
N SER A 117 5.39 4.69 -0.48
CA SER A 117 4.19 5.44 -0.85
C SER A 117 4.48 6.72 -1.64
N PHE A 118 5.57 7.41 -1.30
CA PHE A 118 5.81 8.78 -1.75
C PHE A 118 7.19 8.99 -2.39
N GLY A 119 8.08 8.00 -2.34
CA GLY A 119 9.48 8.16 -2.74
C GLY A 119 10.29 9.07 -1.83
N ASN A 120 9.73 9.50 -0.71
CA ASN A 120 10.34 10.41 0.26
C ASN A 120 10.02 9.96 1.67
N ALA A 121 11.01 9.97 2.56
CA ALA A 121 10.78 9.77 3.98
C ALA A 121 11.68 10.72 4.79
N TYR A 122 11.20 11.16 5.95
CA TYR A 122 11.87 12.17 6.75
C TYR A 122 12.09 11.67 8.18
N LEU A 123 13.36 11.72 8.61
CA LEU A 123 13.80 11.33 9.94
C LEU A 123 14.38 12.54 10.67
N GLU A 124 13.77 12.97 11.76
CA GLU A 124 14.37 13.97 12.64
C GLU A 124 15.42 13.29 13.50
N VAL A 125 16.66 13.73 13.37
CA VAL A 125 17.80 13.35 14.21
C VAL A 125 17.94 14.40 15.29
N VAL A 126 17.88 13.98 16.55
CA VAL A 126 17.97 14.86 17.71
C VAL A 126 19.18 14.44 18.54
N LEU A 127 20.16 15.33 18.65
CA LEU A 127 21.36 15.12 19.45
C LEU A 127 21.16 15.77 20.83
N VAL A 128 21.16 14.94 21.85
CA VAL A 128 21.06 15.37 23.25
C VAL A 128 22.45 15.38 23.87
N LYS A 129 22.77 16.43 24.62
CA LYS A 129 24.06 16.55 25.29
C LYS A 129 24.36 15.29 26.12
N ASN A 130 25.51 14.65 25.84
CA ASN A 130 25.96 13.41 26.48
C ASN A 130 25.02 12.19 26.32
N GLY A 131 24.15 12.18 25.29
CA GLY A 131 23.22 11.09 24.98
C GLY A 131 23.43 10.47 23.60
N GLU A 132 22.77 9.35 23.39
CA GLU A 132 22.67 8.73 22.06
C GLU A 132 21.75 9.55 21.15
N PRO A 133 21.93 9.55 19.81
CA PRO A 133 21.04 10.23 18.89
C PRO A 133 19.62 9.66 19.01
N GLN A 134 18.62 10.53 18.93
CA GLN A 134 17.23 10.13 18.98
C GLN A 134 16.59 10.29 17.60
N PHE A 135 15.80 9.32 17.20
CA PHE A 135 15.19 9.26 15.88
C PHE A 135 13.67 9.41 15.96
N TYR A 136 13.13 10.39 15.21
CA TYR A 136 11.70 10.64 15.11
C TYR A 136 11.29 10.72 13.64
N HIS A 137 10.25 10.01 13.27
CA HIS A 137 9.67 10.06 11.93
C HIS A 137 8.76 11.28 11.77
N HIS A 138 8.84 11.94 10.63
CA HIS A 138 7.87 12.92 10.16
C HIS A 138 7.14 12.40 8.91
N ASP A 139 5.81 12.51 8.93
CA ASP A 139 4.92 12.13 7.84
C ASP A 139 5.25 12.93 6.56
N ALA A 140 5.62 12.25 5.49
CA ALA A 140 6.06 12.88 4.24
C ALA A 140 5.00 13.79 3.62
N THR A 141 3.71 13.53 3.88
CA THR A 141 2.63 14.41 3.41
C THR A 141 2.65 15.79 4.07
N LYS A 142 3.31 15.91 5.24
CA LYS A 142 3.37 17.13 6.04
C LYS A 142 4.65 17.94 5.85
N VAL A 143 5.63 17.40 5.15
CA VAL A 143 6.93 18.03 4.96
C VAL A 143 7.04 18.64 3.57
N ARG A 144 7.62 19.84 3.47
CA ARG A 144 8.04 20.46 2.21
C ARG A 144 9.44 21.03 2.37
N ILE A 145 10.20 20.97 1.29
CA ILE A 145 11.52 21.59 1.22
C ILE A 145 11.33 23.11 1.21
N HIS A 146 12.06 23.81 2.07
CA HIS A 146 12.09 25.27 2.07
C HIS A 146 12.78 25.80 0.80
N LYS A 147 12.46 27.00 0.37
CA LYS A 147 13.02 27.61 -0.87
C LYS A 147 14.53 27.72 -0.90
N ASP A 148 15.19 27.76 0.27
CA ASP A 148 16.65 27.81 0.38
C ASP A 148 17.32 26.44 0.17
N ARG A 149 16.52 25.34 0.16
CA ARG A 149 16.99 23.95 0.06
C ARG A 149 17.91 23.49 1.19
N GLN A 150 18.01 24.28 2.24
CA GLN A 150 18.79 23.96 3.45
C GLN A 150 17.88 23.59 4.64
N HIS A 151 16.58 23.88 4.53
CA HIS A 151 15.59 23.60 5.57
C HIS A 151 14.39 22.86 5.01
N VAL A 152 13.61 22.31 5.92
CA VAL A 152 12.26 21.78 5.64
C VAL A 152 11.23 22.53 6.47
N ILE A 153 10.04 22.64 5.93
CA ILE A 153 8.86 23.17 6.61
C ILE A 153 7.93 22.00 6.89
N ILE A 154 7.58 21.83 8.14
CA ILE A 154 6.63 20.80 8.60
C ILE A 154 5.33 21.49 8.99
N HIS A 155 4.24 21.19 8.29
CA HIS A 155 2.93 21.78 8.57
C HIS A 155 1.84 20.70 8.65
N PRO A 156 0.92 20.77 9.63
CA PRO A 156 -0.11 19.76 9.82
C PRO A 156 -1.07 19.61 8.63
N ASP A 157 -1.38 20.71 7.92
CA ASP A 157 -2.30 20.72 6.78
C ASP A 157 -1.86 21.76 5.73
N TRP A 158 -1.28 21.30 4.64
CA TRP A 158 -0.81 22.13 3.54
C TRP A 158 -1.90 22.86 2.76
N ARG A 159 -3.16 22.40 2.83
CA ARG A 159 -4.31 23.12 2.24
C ARG A 159 -4.57 24.45 2.93
N GLN A 160 -4.18 24.57 4.19
CA GLN A 160 -4.40 25.76 5.02
C GLN A 160 -3.11 26.52 5.34
N TYR A 161 -1.99 26.16 4.71
CA TYR A 161 -0.67 26.70 5.04
C TYR A 161 -0.63 28.22 5.00
N GLU A 162 -1.09 28.83 3.91
CA GLU A 162 -1.05 30.30 3.73
C GLU A 162 -1.80 31.08 4.83
N GLY A 163 -2.92 30.55 5.32
CA GLY A 163 -3.68 31.15 6.42
C GLY A 163 -3.21 30.76 7.81
N LYS A 164 -2.33 29.77 7.94
CA LYS A 164 -1.95 29.15 9.22
C LYS A 164 -0.44 28.92 9.36
N LYS A 165 0.39 29.75 8.76
CA LYS A 165 1.88 29.64 8.81
C LYS A 165 2.45 29.56 10.23
N ARG A 166 1.75 30.11 11.23
CA ARG A 166 2.17 30.05 12.65
C ARG A 166 2.30 28.64 13.22
N PHE A 167 1.68 27.63 12.57
CA PHE A 167 1.79 26.24 12.97
C PHE A 167 2.91 25.49 12.25
N ALA A 168 3.62 26.17 11.36
CA ALA A 168 4.76 25.59 10.68
C ALA A 168 5.96 25.48 11.63
N LYS A 169 6.66 24.36 11.54
CA LYS A 169 7.97 24.14 12.16
C LYS A 169 9.00 24.10 11.05
N VAL A 170 10.04 24.92 11.15
CA VAL A 170 11.14 24.92 10.22
C VAL A 170 12.32 24.24 10.89
N LEU A 171 12.95 23.28 10.21
CA LEU A 171 14.12 22.55 10.69
C LEU A 171 15.16 22.48 9.58
N PRO A 172 16.45 22.50 9.92
CA PRO A 172 17.52 22.34 8.92
C PRO A 172 17.53 20.91 8.36
N LEU A 173 17.96 20.81 7.11
CA LEU A 173 18.30 19.53 6.49
C LEU A 173 19.69 19.08 6.98
N TYR A 174 19.82 17.79 7.26
CA TYR A 174 21.11 17.18 7.53
C TYR A 174 22.09 17.44 6.36
N PRO A 175 23.38 17.75 6.60
CA PRO A 175 24.11 17.63 7.88
C PRO A 175 24.05 18.85 8.80
N GLU A 176 23.32 19.89 8.46
CA GLU A 176 23.21 21.09 9.29
C GLU A 176 22.29 20.83 10.50
N PHE A 177 22.75 21.29 11.68
CA PHE A 177 21.98 21.19 12.92
C PHE A 177 21.63 22.55 13.48
N GLN A 178 20.47 22.65 14.11
CA GLN A 178 20.04 23.84 14.83
C GLN A 178 19.71 23.50 16.28
N ASN A 179 20.23 24.29 17.21
CA ASN A 179 19.86 24.14 18.62
C ASN A 179 18.43 24.65 18.86
N ILE A 180 17.54 23.75 19.25
CA ILE A 180 16.15 24.04 19.60
C ILE A 180 15.84 23.36 20.93
N ASP A 181 15.45 24.14 21.95
CA ASP A 181 15.10 23.66 23.27
C ASP A 181 16.25 22.85 23.93
N GLY A 182 17.50 23.24 23.71
CA GLY A 182 18.67 22.61 24.32
C GLY A 182 19.12 21.31 23.65
N ALA A 183 18.57 20.94 22.52
CA ALA A 183 19.01 19.81 21.69
C ALA A 183 19.26 20.27 20.26
N GLU A 184 20.28 19.69 19.62
CA GLU A 184 20.57 19.92 18.22
C GLU A 184 19.66 19.03 17.35
N ARG A 185 19.03 19.61 16.33
CA ARG A 185 18.04 18.95 15.51
C ARG A 185 18.32 19.14 14.04
N ALA A 186 18.18 18.09 13.27
CA ALA A 186 18.22 18.09 11.81
C ALA A 186 17.22 17.10 11.23
N ILE A 187 16.83 17.30 9.99
CA ILE A 187 16.01 16.35 9.24
C ILE A 187 16.87 15.62 8.22
N PHE A 188 16.97 14.31 8.36
CA PHE A 188 17.52 13.46 7.33
C PHE A 188 16.43 13.10 6.32
N HIS A 189 16.69 13.35 5.03
CA HIS A 189 15.73 13.13 3.94
C HIS A 189 16.14 11.90 3.12
N PHE A 190 15.43 10.81 3.28
CA PHE A 190 15.51 9.66 2.39
C PHE A 190 14.73 9.97 1.11
N LYS A 191 15.37 9.85 -0.04
CA LYS A 191 14.79 10.24 -1.32
C LYS A 191 15.08 9.20 -2.39
N GLN A 192 14.04 8.68 -3.05
CA GLN A 192 14.20 7.88 -4.27
C GLN A 192 14.60 8.80 -5.42
N TYR A 193 15.66 8.40 -6.12
CA TYR A 193 16.14 9.17 -7.25
C TYR A 193 15.23 8.99 -8.45
N GLU A 194 14.83 10.10 -9.04
CA GLU A 194 14.14 10.14 -10.33
C GLU A 194 14.78 11.27 -11.16
N PRO A 195 15.16 11.02 -12.43
CA PRO A 195 15.64 12.07 -13.31
C PRO A 195 14.68 13.26 -13.38
N GLU A 196 15.23 14.48 -13.53
CA GLU A 196 14.50 15.76 -13.54
C GLU A 196 13.94 16.21 -12.16
N PHE A 197 13.98 15.36 -11.13
CA PHE A 197 13.53 15.72 -9.78
C PHE A 197 14.71 15.92 -8.84
N CYS A 198 14.94 17.19 -8.44
CA CYS A 198 16.08 17.57 -7.59
C CYS A 198 15.71 17.63 -6.11
N ASP A 199 14.54 18.15 -5.79
CA ASP A 199 14.13 18.45 -4.41
C ASP A 199 13.38 17.29 -3.76
N TYR A 200 12.52 16.60 -4.52
CA TYR A 200 11.72 15.45 -4.04
C TYR A 200 12.07 14.18 -4.78
N GLY A 201 11.87 13.05 -4.11
CA GLY A 201 11.86 11.74 -4.75
C GLY A 201 10.48 11.42 -5.33
N ILE A 202 10.45 10.51 -6.29
CA ILE A 202 9.22 9.99 -6.89
C ILE A 202 9.14 8.50 -6.60
N PRO A 203 7.99 7.96 -6.18
CA PRO A 203 7.90 6.54 -5.89
C PRO A 203 8.00 5.70 -7.17
N GLU A 204 8.70 4.57 -7.11
CA GLU A 204 8.96 3.67 -8.24
C GLU A 204 7.70 3.22 -9.00
N TRP A 205 6.56 3.16 -8.32
CA TRP A 205 5.29 2.75 -8.90
C TRP A 205 4.53 3.87 -9.66
N ILE A 206 5.12 5.05 -9.79
CA ILE A 206 4.44 6.22 -10.36
C ILE A 206 3.84 5.97 -11.76
N ALA A 207 4.45 5.08 -12.55
CA ALA A 207 3.95 4.67 -13.85
C ALA A 207 2.56 4.01 -13.80
N ALA A 208 2.18 3.43 -12.64
CA ALA A 208 0.86 2.83 -12.43
C ALA A 208 -0.17 3.77 -11.80
N LEU A 209 0.06 5.08 -11.81
CA LEU A 209 -0.86 6.05 -11.21
C LEU A 209 -2.27 5.91 -11.78
N ASP A 210 -2.39 5.79 -13.11
CA ASP A 210 -3.66 5.60 -13.80
C ASP A 210 -4.30 4.23 -13.48
N ALA A 211 -3.50 3.17 -13.40
CA ALA A 211 -3.99 1.85 -13.01
C ALA A 211 -4.57 1.86 -11.59
N ALA A 212 -3.89 2.48 -10.62
CA ALA A 212 -4.42 2.64 -9.26
C ALA A 212 -5.74 3.42 -9.24
N ALA A 213 -5.86 4.44 -10.09
CA ALA A 213 -7.07 5.24 -10.22
C ALA A 213 -8.20 4.47 -10.91
N ILE A 214 -7.91 3.67 -11.93
CA ILE A 214 -8.87 2.83 -12.64
C ILE A 214 -9.49 1.82 -11.67
N GLY A 215 -8.67 1.07 -10.90
CA GLY A 215 -9.15 0.12 -9.91
C GLY A 215 -10.10 0.76 -8.89
N TYR A 216 -9.77 1.95 -8.38
CA TYR A 216 -10.64 2.71 -7.50
C TYR A 216 -11.94 3.16 -8.18
N LYS A 217 -11.85 3.73 -9.40
CA LYS A 217 -13.02 4.24 -10.15
C LYS A 217 -13.97 3.11 -10.55
N THR A 218 -13.45 1.96 -10.95
CA THR A 218 -14.24 0.77 -11.27
C THR A 218 -15.05 0.29 -10.07
N ASN A 219 -14.41 0.15 -8.91
CA ASN A 219 -15.11 -0.21 -7.68
C ASN A 219 -16.19 0.82 -7.29
N ARG A 220 -15.89 2.10 -7.45
CA ARG A 220 -16.84 3.18 -7.16
C ARG A 220 -18.01 3.19 -8.14
N TRP A 221 -17.76 2.93 -9.41
CA TRP A 221 -18.80 2.83 -10.44
C TRP A 221 -19.73 1.63 -10.16
N ASN A 222 -19.16 0.44 -9.83
CA ASN A 222 -19.92 -0.74 -9.45
C ASN A 222 -20.80 -0.46 -8.23
N LEU A 223 -20.24 0.16 -7.19
CA LEU A 223 -21.01 0.52 -5.99
C LEU A 223 -22.14 1.49 -6.32
N SER A 224 -21.86 2.56 -7.08
CA SER A 224 -22.90 3.52 -7.51
C SER A 224 -23.98 2.85 -8.35
N ARG A 225 -23.61 1.87 -9.18
CA ARG A 225 -24.58 1.09 -9.96
C ARG A 225 -25.48 0.25 -9.07
N LEU A 226 -24.93 -0.36 -8.03
CA LEU A 226 -25.70 -1.11 -7.03
C LEU A 226 -26.60 -0.19 -6.19
N GLU A 227 -26.06 0.93 -5.69
CA GLU A 227 -26.80 1.89 -4.87
C GLU A 227 -27.95 2.56 -5.63
N ASN A 228 -27.72 2.91 -6.90
CA ASN A 228 -28.72 3.60 -7.71
C ASN A 228 -29.69 2.64 -8.42
N SER A 229 -29.46 1.32 -8.36
CA SER A 229 -30.29 0.27 -8.96
C SER A 229 -30.68 0.51 -10.43
N PHE A 230 -29.89 1.29 -11.17
CA PHE A 230 -30.23 1.76 -12.51
C PHE A 230 -29.75 0.76 -13.58
N GLN A 231 -30.17 -0.48 -13.46
CA GLN A 231 -30.22 -1.39 -14.61
C GLN A 231 -31.63 -1.29 -15.22
N VAL A 232 -31.79 -0.36 -16.14
CA VAL A 232 -33.01 -0.31 -16.97
C VAL A 232 -32.93 -1.50 -17.91
N SER A 233 -33.72 -2.54 -17.63
CA SER A 233 -33.81 -3.73 -18.51
C SER A 233 -34.44 -3.41 -19.87
N GLY A 234 -35.14 -2.30 -19.95
CA GLY A 234 -35.78 -1.83 -21.18
C GLY A 234 -36.59 -0.56 -20.99
N ILE A 235 -36.96 0.03 -22.08
CA ILE A 235 -37.85 1.18 -22.12
C ILE A 235 -39.24 0.69 -22.53
N LEU A 236 -40.22 0.92 -21.65
CA LEU A 236 -41.63 0.70 -21.97
C LEU A 236 -42.25 2.02 -22.39
N GLU A 237 -42.56 2.17 -23.66
CA GLU A 237 -43.36 3.30 -24.18
C GLU A 237 -44.85 2.96 -24.05
N ILE A 238 -45.57 3.78 -23.28
CA ILE A 238 -47.02 3.68 -23.15
C ILE A 238 -47.63 4.82 -24.01
N VAL A 239 -48.39 4.45 -25.04
CA VAL A 239 -49.09 5.41 -25.89
C VAL A 239 -50.51 5.60 -25.34
N GLY A 240 -50.87 6.82 -24.98
CA GLY A 240 -52.20 7.16 -24.50
C GLY A 240 -52.27 8.59 -23.93
N ASP A 241 -53.49 9.17 -23.90
CA ASP A 241 -53.73 10.43 -23.24
C ASP A 241 -53.81 10.22 -21.73
N MET A 242 -52.74 10.63 -21.01
CA MET A 242 -52.70 10.60 -19.57
C MET A 242 -52.84 11.99 -18.99
N SER A 243 -53.65 12.14 -17.94
CA SER A 243 -53.72 13.39 -17.21
C SER A 243 -52.40 13.67 -16.48
N ALA A 244 -52.08 14.93 -16.21
CA ALA A 244 -50.90 15.33 -15.44
C ALA A 244 -50.86 14.68 -14.06
N GLN A 245 -52.03 14.37 -13.45
CA GLN A 245 -52.14 13.66 -12.19
C GLN A 245 -51.80 12.19 -12.27
N ASP A 246 -52.21 11.50 -13.35
CA ASP A 246 -51.90 10.10 -13.59
C ASP A 246 -50.42 9.91 -13.94
N MET A 247 -49.85 10.84 -14.71
CA MET A 247 -48.41 10.86 -14.97
C MET A 247 -47.56 11.03 -13.71
N LYS A 248 -48.04 11.85 -12.76
CA LYS A 248 -47.38 12.02 -11.48
C LYS A 248 -47.46 10.74 -10.64
N LYS A 249 -48.60 10.07 -10.59
CA LYS A 249 -48.76 8.77 -9.91
C LYS A 249 -47.85 7.69 -10.53
N VAL A 250 -47.80 7.58 -11.84
CA VAL A 250 -46.91 6.64 -12.54
C VAL A 250 -45.46 6.91 -12.20
N LYS A 251 -45.01 8.18 -12.14
CA LYS A 251 -43.65 8.54 -11.74
C LYS A 251 -43.38 8.20 -10.26
N GLU A 252 -44.33 8.42 -9.38
CA GLU A 252 -44.23 8.09 -7.95
C GLU A 252 -44.19 6.56 -7.73
N ASP A 253 -45.02 5.81 -8.44
CA ASP A 253 -45.04 4.35 -8.40
C ASP A 253 -43.77 3.73 -9.00
N LEU A 254 -43.24 4.31 -10.09
CA LEU A 254 -41.99 3.94 -10.68
C LEU A 254 -40.84 4.20 -9.69
N ALA A 255 -40.77 5.39 -9.09
CA ALA A 255 -39.76 5.71 -8.10
C ALA A 255 -39.81 4.80 -6.86
N LYS A 256 -41.03 4.47 -6.40
CA LYS A 256 -41.26 3.65 -5.22
C LYS A 256 -40.97 2.15 -5.44
N ASN A 257 -41.29 1.65 -6.64
CA ASN A 257 -41.19 0.21 -6.95
C ASN A 257 -39.91 -0.14 -7.71
N PHE A 258 -39.12 0.85 -8.17
CA PHE A 258 -38.00 0.66 -9.10
C PHE A 258 -36.68 1.30 -8.63
N SER A 259 -36.61 1.80 -7.39
CA SER A 259 -35.36 2.23 -6.75
C SER A 259 -35.08 1.40 -5.50
N GLY A 260 -33.78 1.09 -5.22
CA GLY A 260 -33.32 0.30 -4.08
C GLY A 260 -32.68 -1.04 -4.45
N GLU A 261 -31.89 -1.61 -3.53
CA GLU A 261 -31.10 -2.84 -3.75
C GLU A 261 -31.95 -4.07 -4.17
N GLU A 262 -33.21 -4.15 -3.72
CA GLU A 262 -34.13 -5.26 -4.03
C GLU A 262 -34.78 -5.14 -5.42
N ASN A 263 -34.50 -4.07 -6.17
CA ASN A 263 -35.22 -3.73 -7.40
C ASN A 263 -34.33 -3.71 -8.65
N VAL A 264 -33.25 -4.47 -8.64
CA VAL A 264 -32.32 -4.61 -9.78
C VAL A 264 -33.05 -5.19 -11.00
N GLY A 265 -32.95 -4.54 -12.16
CA GLY A 265 -33.46 -5.07 -13.42
C GLY A 265 -34.84 -4.55 -13.86
N LYS A 266 -35.31 -3.42 -13.35
CA LYS A 266 -36.66 -2.89 -13.61
C LYS A 266 -36.74 -1.95 -14.82
N LEU A 267 -37.95 -1.78 -15.33
CA LEU A 267 -38.33 -1.08 -16.56
C LEU A 267 -38.42 0.43 -16.40
N LEU A 268 -37.95 1.20 -17.37
CA LEU A 268 -38.25 2.62 -17.51
C LEU A 268 -39.55 2.76 -18.36
N ALA A 269 -40.63 3.28 -17.79
CA ALA A 269 -41.83 3.58 -18.50
C ALA A 269 -41.88 5.06 -18.95
N ILE A 270 -42.10 5.30 -20.24
CA ILE A 270 -42.26 6.62 -20.85
C ILE A 270 -43.66 6.69 -21.45
N THR A 271 -44.41 7.73 -21.11
CA THR A 271 -45.72 8.00 -21.74
C THR A 271 -45.56 8.95 -22.88
N ARG A 272 -46.19 8.63 -24.04
CA ARG A 272 -46.23 9.47 -25.23
C ARG A 272 -47.70 9.77 -25.59
N GLN A 273 -48.03 10.99 -25.96
CA GLN A 273 -49.35 11.34 -26.46
C GLN A 273 -49.62 10.65 -27.79
N PHE A 274 -50.89 10.35 -28.08
CA PHE A 274 -51.31 9.76 -29.35
C PHE A 274 -50.75 10.55 -30.53
N SER A 275 -50.01 9.87 -31.38
CA SER A 275 -49.70 10.38 -32.70
C SER A 275 -50.47 9.54 -33.72
N ASP A 276 -50.92 10.16 -34.82
CA ASP A 276 -51.74 9.54 -35.91
C ASP A 276 -51.05 8.35 -36.62
N SER A 277 -49.87 7.95 -36.18
CA SER A 277 -49.06 6.88 -36.81
C SER A 277 -49.37 5.47 -36.35
N GLY A 278 -50.40 5.25 -35.53
CA GLY A 278 -50.93 3.91 -35.18
C GLY A 278 -49.98 2.97 -34.40
N GLN A 279 -48.89 3.48 -33.87
CA GLN A 279 -47.99 2.65 -33.06
C GLN A 279 -48.50 2.52 -31.61
N GLY A 280 -48.74 1.28 -31.21
CA GLY A 280 -49.17 0.92 -29.86
C GLY A 280 -48.03 0.95 -28.83
N THR A 281 -48.31 0.57 -27.60
CA THR A 281 -47.31 0.40 -26.53
C THR A 281 -46.19 -0.52 -27.00
N SER A 282 -44.94 -0.06 -26.88
CA SER A 282 -43.76 -0.79 -27.30
C SER A 282 -42.77 -1.00 -26.14
N PHE A 283 -42.08 -2.13 -26.15
CA PHE A 283 -41.00 -2.42 -25.22
C PHE A 283 -39.69 -2.55 -25.99
N THR A 284 -38.72 -1.72 -25.65
CA THR A 284 -37.35 -1.78 -26.19
C THR A 284 -36.38 -2.27 -25.12
N PRO A 285 -35.88 -3.51 -25.23
CA PRO A 285 -34.90 -4.00 -24.30
C PRO A 285 -33.58 -3.24 -24.48
N LEU A 286 -32.96 -2.79 -23.35
CA LEU A 286 -31.63 -2.23 -23.34
C LEU A 286 -30.64 -3.33 -22.95
N ILE A 287 -30.01 -3.93 -23.95
CA ILE A 287 -28.96 -4.94 -23.70
C ILE A 287 -27.69 -4.21 -23.34
N GLN A 288 -27.24 -4.38 -22.12
CA GLN A 288 -25.92 -3.88 -21.69
C GLN A 288 -24.87 -4.98 -21.93
N THR A 289 -24.03 -4.80 -22.92
CA THR A 289 -22.96 -5.73 -23.31
C THR A 289 -21.65 -5.54 -22.55
N SER A 290 -21.60 -4.63 -21.56
CA SER A 290 -20.34 -4.11 -21.00
C SER A 290 -19.83 -4.79 -19.73
N ASP A 291 -20.51 -5.81 -19.19
CA ASP A 291 -20.11 -6.38 -17.89
C ASP A 291 -18.75 -7.11 -17.94
N GLY A 292 -18.41 -7.73 -19.07
CA GLY A 292 -17.10 -8.37 -19.26
C GLY A 292 -15.93 -7.39 -19.46
N GLU A 293 -16.17 -6.24 -20.06
CA GLU A 293 -15.12 -5.24 -20.32
C GLU A 293 -14.58 -4.61 -19.02
N TRP A 294 -15.47 -4.37 -18.04
CA TRP A 294 -15.07 -3.79 -16.76
C TRP A 294 -14.27 -4.77 -15.91
N LEU A 295 -14.57 -6.06 -15.97
CA LEU A 295 -13.81 -7.10 -15.28
C LEU A 295 -12.41 -7.19 -15.87
N ASN A 296 -12.29 -7.25 -17.20
CA ASN A 296 -11.01 -7.28 -17.90
C ASN A 296 -10.17 -6.03 -17.60
N LEU A 297 -10.79 -4.85 -17.56
CA LEU A 297 -10.11 -3.60 -17.23
C LEU A 297 -9.57 -3.61 -15.79
N HIS A 298 -10.31 -4.20 -14.85
CA HIS A 298 -9.85 -4.34 -13.47
C HIS A 298 -8.66 -5.30 -13.37
N GLU A 299 -8.73 -6.47 -14.01
CA GLU A 299 -7.64 -7.45 -14.04
C GLU A 299 -6.38 -6.91 -14.71
N GLN A 300 -6.54 -6.14 -15.80
CA GLN A 300 -5.43 -5.44 -16.44
C GLN A 300 -4.82 -4.39 -15.50
N SER A 301 -5.65 -3.59 -14.85
CA SER A 301 -5.21 -2.60 -13.86
C SER A 301 -4.42 -3.24 -12.72
N ASP A 302 -4.85 -4.40 -12.21
CA ASP A 302 -4.12 -5.13 -11.19
C ASP A 302 -2.76 -5.65 -11.70
N SER A 303 -2.71 -6.11 -12.95
CA SER A 303 -1.47 -6.57 -13.58
C SER A 303 -0.49 -5.41 -13.78
N ASP A 304 -0.96 -4.26 -14.26
CA ASP A 304 -0.16 -3.05 -14.44
C ASP A 304 0.40 -2.54 -13.09
N LEU A 305 -0.39 -2.61 -12.02
CA LEU A 305 0.06 -2.29 -10.66
C LEU A 305 1.20 -3.21 -10.22
N ILE A 306 1.06 -4.52 -10.41
CA ILE A 306 2.07 -5.50 -10.02
C ILE A 306 3.39 -5.25 -10.78
N ILE A 307 3.30 -5.03 -12.10
CA ILE A 307 4.46 -4.76 -12.96
C ILE A 307 5.15 -3.46 -12.53
N SER A 308 4.40 -2.38 -12.38
CA SER A 308 4.96 -1.06 -12.05
C SER A 308 5.53 -0.99 -10.62
N HIS A 309 5.03 -1.82 -9.72
CA HIS A 309 5.65 -2.01 -8.41
C HIS A 309 6.88 -2.91 -8.44
N ASN A 310 7.23 -3.46 -9.60
CA ASN A 310 8.27 -4.50 -9.70
C ASN A 310 8.03 -5.60 -8.64
N TRP A 311 6.80 -6.14 -8.58
CA TRP A 311 6.37 -7.03 -7.50
C TRP A 311 5.82 -8.34 -8.04
N PHE A 312 5.44 -9.25 -7.15
CA PHE A 312 4.95 -10.59 -7.50
C PHE A 312 3.48 -10.75 -7.12
N ARG A 313 2.71 -11.38 -8.01
CA ARG A 313 1.26 -11.59 -7.82
C ARG A 313 0.99 -12.43 -6.55
N SER A 314 1.72 -13.51 -6.33
CA SER A 314 1.54 -14.37 -5.17
C SER A 314 1.84 -13.65 -3.84
N LEU A 315 2.81 -12.74 -3.84
CA LEU A 315 3.17 -11.93 -2.68
C LEU A 315 2.24 -10.72 -2.46
N SER A 316 1.35 -10.44 -3.43
CA SER A 316 0.33 -9.39 -3.33
C SER A 316 -0.94 -9.86 -2.61
N GLY A 317 -1.08 -11.16 -2.33
CA GLY A 317 -2.30 -11.76 -1.79
C GLY A 317 -3.39 -11.98 -2.84
N ILE A 318 -3.04 -11.93 -4.12
CA ILE A 318 -3.94 -12.23 -5.24
C ILE A 318 -3.73 -13.69 -5.61
N SER A 319 -4.78 -14.51 -5.49
CA SER A 319 -4.70 -15.92 -5.89
C SER A 319 -4.68 -16.05 -7.41
N ASP A 320 -3.83 -16.93 -7.92
CA ASP A 320 -3.92 -17.39 -9.30
C ASP A 320 -4.97 -18.49 -9.43
N SER A 321 -5.42 -18.74 -10.68
CA SER A 321 -6.38 -19.80 -11.02
C SER A 321 -5.92 -21.22 -10.63
N THR A 322 -4.62 -21.41 -10.38
CA THR A 322 -4.00 -22.68 -10.00
C THR A 322 -4.01 -22.97 -8.50
N GLY A 323 -4.56 -22.07 -7.66
CA GLY A 323 -4.60 -22.22 -6.21
C GLY A 323 -3.33 -21.76 -5.48
N PHE A 324 -3.19 -22.20 -4.22
CA PHE A 324 -2.09 -21.81 -3.34
C PHE A 324 -0.87 -22.72 -3.57
N ASP A 325 0.16 -22.20 -4.25
CA ASP A 325 1.44 -22.90 -4.50
C ASP A 325 2.55 -22.37 -3.58
N THR A 326 2.86 -23.17 -2.55
CA THR A 326 3.89 -22.84 -1.55
C THR A 326 5.29 -22.74 -2.15
N LYS A 327 5.62 -23.56 -3.18
CA LYS A 327 6.93 -23.52 -3.86
C LYS A 327 7.10 -22.22 -4.62
N ARG A 328 6.05 -21.81 -5.34
CA ARG A 328 6.04 -20.55 -6.08
C ARG A 328 6.21 -19.36 -5.16
N ILE A 329 5.39 -19.26 -4.09
CA ILE A 329 5.46 -18.16 -3.12
C ILE A 329 6.87 -18.04 -2.54
N ARG A 330 7.49 -19.16 -2.20
CA ARG A 330 8.84 -19.15 -1.66
C ARG A 330 9.88 -18.70 -2.68
N ASN A 331 9.82 -19.19 -3.92
CA ASN A 331 10.75 -18.80 -4.97
C ASN A 331 10.60 -17.30 -5.30
N GLU A 332 9.39 -16.81 -5.45
CA GLU A 332 9.11 -15.40 -5.67
C GLU A 332 9.60 -14.55 -4.49
N TYR A 333 9.38 -14.99 -3.25
CA TYR A 333 9.92 -14.32 -2.08
C TYR A 333 11.45 -14.31 -2.07
N GLN A 334 12.12 -15.40 -2.43
CA GLN A 334 13.57 -15.43 -2.47
C GLN A 334 14.14 -14.47 -3.52
N VAL A 335 13.51 -14.37 -4.68
CA VAL A 335 13.87 -13.37 -5.70
C VAL A 335 13.62 -11.97 -5.17
N ALA A 336 12.42 -11.70 -4.63
CA ALA A 336 12.09 -10.39 -4.05
C ALA A 336 13.07 -9.97 -2.94
N LYS A 337 13.45 -10.92 -2.07
CA LYS A 337 14.41 -10.68 -0.99
C LYS A 337 15.79 -10.30 -1.50
N ASN A 338 16.27 -11.00 -2.52
CA ASN A 338 17.63 -10.77 -3.03
C ASN A 338 17.74 -9.57 -3.96
N THR A 339 16.63 -9.03 -4.43
CA THR A 339 16.59 -7.89 -5.35
C THR A 339 15.90 -6.69 -4.69
N ILE A 340 14.58 -6.66 -4.72
CA ILE A 340 13.77 -5.48 -4.34
C ILE A 340 13.87 -5.18 -2.84
N ILE A 341 13.68 -6.20 -2.00
CA ILE A 341 13.67 -6.03 -0.53
C ILE A 341 15.07 -5.70 -0.03
N GLY A 342 16.08 -6.46 -0.48
CA GLY A 342 17.47 -6.25 -0.07
C GLY A 342 17.96 -4.87 -0.40
N GLU A 343 17.79 -4.43 -1.64
CA GLU A 343 18.18 -3.09 -2.09
C GLU A 343 17.52 -1.97 -1.27
N ASN A 344 16.22 -2.07 -1.02
CA ASN A 344 15.52 -1.06 -0.20
C ASN A 344 15.90 -1.14 1.28
N GLN A 345 16.21 -2.34 1.80
CA GLN A 345 16.77 -2.49 3.14
C GLN A 345 18.13 -1.82 3.25
N ASP A 346 19.00 -2.05 2.28
CA ASP A 346 20.36 -1.48 2.25
C ASP A 346 20.32 0.03 2.09
N ALA A 347 19.46 0.56 1.21
CA ALA A 347 19.29 2.00 1.01
C ALA A 347 18.88 2.74 2.30
N ILE A 348 18.04 2.14 3.12
CA ILE A 348 17.59 2.78 4.38
C ILE A 348 18.54 2.47 5.54
N LEU A 349 19.00 1.23 5.65
CA LEU A 349 19.79 0.78 6.81
C LEU A 349 21.21 1.34 6.78
N SER A 350 21.82 1.52 5.61
CA SER A 350 23.14 2.16 5.48
C SER A 350 23.14 3.56 6.05
N GLU A 351 22.12 4.36 5.75
CA GLU A 351 21.98 5.70 6.28
C GLU A 351 21.72 5.71 7.80
N ILE A 352 20.94 4.78 8.29
CA ILE A 352 20.72 4.61 9.75
C ILE A 352 22.03 4.22 10.45
N LYS A 353 22.81 3.30 9.87
CA LYS A 353 24.13 2.93 10.40
C LYS A 353 25.06 4.13 10.43
N TYR A 354 25.12 4.87 9.32
CA TYR A 354 25.93 6.09 9.22
C TYR A 354 25.56 7.10 10.32
N LEU A 355 24.26 7.36 10.54
CA LEU A 355 23.80 8.28 11.58
C LEU A 355 24.12 7.80 13.00
N ILE A 356 24.11 6.49 13.25
CA ILE A 356 24.51 5.92 14.55
C ILE A 356 26.03 6.07 14.75
N GLU A 357 26.82 5.73 13.75
CA GLU A 357 28.29 5.78 13.81
C GLU A 357 28.78 7.20 14.00
N GLU A 358 28.26 8.17 13.25
CA GLU A 358 28.68 9.58 13.29
C GLU A 358 28.31 10.26 14.63
N HIS A 359 27.16 9.90 15.22
CA HIS A 359 26.60 10.64 16.36
C HIS A 359 26.55 9.83 17.66
N SER A 360 27.13 8.63 17.70
CA SER A 360 27.22 7.83 18.92
C SER A 360 28.54 7.07 19.03
N LYS A 361 28.71 6.38 20.15
CA LYS A 361 29.82 5.44 20.36
C LYS A 361 29.44 3.99 20.09
N ILE A 362 28.23 3.77 19.58
CA ILE A 362 27.69 2.45 19.30
C ILE A 362 28.21 2.03 17.92
N ASP A 363 28.86 0.85 17.88
CA ASP A 363 29.21 0.22 16.60
C ASP A 363 27.97 -0.37 15.92
N PRO A 364 27.53 0.16 14.77
CA PRO A 364 26.35 -0.32 14.07
C PRO A 364 26.65 -1.45 13.08
N THR A 365 27.88 -1.92 12.96
CA THR A 365 28.31 -2.88 11.91
C THR A 365 27.48 -4.15 11.93
N ALA A 366 27.19 -4.69 13.12
CA ALA A 366 26.39 -5.89 13.30
C ALA A 366 24.88 -5.71 13.05
N LEU A 367 24.41 -4.47 12.83
CA LEU A 367 22.99 -4.22 12.61
C LEU A 367 22.55 -4.70 11.22
N SER A 368 21.66 -5.67 11.19
CA SER A 368 21.05 -6.14 9.95
C SER A 368 19.59 -6.57 10.15
N PHE A 369 18.82 -6.65 9.08
CA PHE A 369 17.44 -7.15 9.18
C PHE A 369 17.40 -8.67 9.31
N ARG A 370 16.55 -9.16 10.19
CA ARG A 370 16.22 -10.59 10.28
C ARG A 370 15.12 -10.91 9.28
N ASN A 371 15.51 -11.45 8.12
CA ASN A 371 14.60 -11.85 7.07
C ASN A 371 14.24 -13.33 7.24
N GLU A 372 12.94 -13.63 7.33
CA GLU A 372 12.39 -14.98 7.41
C GLU A 372 11.47 -15.25 6.22
N SER A 373 11.51 -16.46 5.69
CA SER A 373 10.61 -16.86 4.60
C SER A 373 9.17 -16.86 5.09
N PRO A 374 8.19 -16.36 4.28
CA PRO A 374 6.77 -16.42 4.63
C PRO A 374 6.23 -17.85 4.69
N VAL A 375 6.94 -18.80 4.07
CA VAL A 375 6.61 -20.23 4.05
C VAL A 375 7.76 -21.00 4.67
N SER A 376 7.46 -21.95 5.56
CA SER A 376 8.47 -22.77 6.22
C SER A 376 9.27 -23.58 5.22
N LEU A 377 10.59 -23.68 5.45
CA LEU A 377 11.47 -24.58 4.68
C LEU A 377 11.16 -26.06 4.96
N ILE A 378 10.53 -26.34 6.09
CA ILE A 378 10.27 -27.72 6.54
C ILE A 378 9.33 -28.45 5.56
N ASP A 379 8.43 -27.74 4.87
CA ASP A 379 7.50 -28.35 3.89
C ASP A 379 8.16 -28.82 2.58
N LEU A 380 9.45 -28.60 2.40
CA LEU A 380 10.17 -28.92 1.15
C LEU A 380 11.39 -29.79 1.32
N ILE A 381 11.89 -29.86 2.51
CA ILE A 381 12.86 -30.88 2.87
C ILE A 381 11.99 -32.05 3.30
N ASP A 382 12.12 -33.18 2.63
CA ASP A 382 11.55 -34.39 3.21
C ASP A 382 12.28 -34.62 4.53
N VAL A 383 11.62 -34.17 5.61
CA VAL A 383 12.15 -34.24 6.98
C VAL A 383 12.58 -35.67 7.29
N ASN A 384 11.90 -36.65 6.67
CA ASN A 384 12.20 -38.04 6.81
C ASN A 384 13.59 -38.42 6.18
N SER A 385 14.11 -37.59 5.25
CA SER A 385 15.41 -37.79 4.62
C SER A 385 16.59 -37.21 5.37
N ILE A 386 16.36 -36.43 6.40
CA ILE A 386 17.40 -35.76 7.20
C ILE A 386 17.27 -35.97 8.71
N VAL A 387 16.13 -36.41 9.20
CA VAL A 387 15.91 -36.65 10.62
C VAL A 387 16.03 -38.15 10.93
N THR A 388 16.82 -38.49 11.90
CA THR A 388 16.92 -39.85 12.42
C THR A 388 15.67 -40.20 13.23
N VAL A 389 15.43 -41.49 13.41
CA VAL A 389 14.30 -41.96 14.21
C VAL A 389 14.34 -41.44 15.64
N ASP A 390 15.55 -41.40 16.23
CA ASP A 390 15.73 -40.92 17.61
C ASP A 390 15.46 -39.41 17.73
N GLU A 391 15.94 -38.61 16.78
CA GLU A 391 15.65 -37.16 16.75
C GLU A 391 14.16 -36.87 16.58
N ALA A 392 13.47 -37.63 15.74
CA ALA A 392 12.03 -37.49 15.57
C ALA A 392 11.24 -37.90 16.83
N ARG A 393 11.69 -38.95 17.52
CA ARG A 393 11.08 -39.41 18.79
C ARG A 393 11.27 -38.38 19.90
N GLU A 394 12.45 -37.87 20.06
CA GLU A 394 12.79 -36.90 21.12
C GLU A 394 12.14 -35.54 20.87
N ASN A 395 12.33 -34.96 19.68
CA ASN A 395 11.93 -33.57 19.40
C ASN A 395 10.45 -33.41 19.00
N SER A 396 9.87 -34.42 18.33
CA SER A 396 8.49 -34.29 17.83
C SER A 396 7.46 -35.02 18.69
N LEU A 397 7.83 -36.09 19.35
CA LEU A 397 6.94 -36.95 20.11
C LEU A 397 7.21 -36.96 21.61
N GLY A 398 8.32 -36.38 22.06
CA GLY A 398 8.71 -36.42 23.48
C GLY A 398 8.95 -37.84 24.02
N LEU A 399 9.31 -38.78 23.14
CA LEU A 399 9.54 -40.19 23.48
C LEU A 399 11.03 -40.46 23.68
N ALA A 400 11.35 -41.43 24.52
CA ALA A 400 12.72 -41.92 24.70
C ALA A 400 13.28 -42.50 23.39
N ASN A 401 14.61 -42.51 23.26
CA ASN A 401 15.32 -43.05 22.13
C ASN A 401 14.95 -44.53 21.88
N TYR A 402 15.11 -44.97 20.64
CA TYR A 402 14.74 -46.31 20.26
C TYR A 402 15.67 -47.33 20.94
N HIS A 403 15.13 -48.44 21.41
CA HIS A 403 15.95 -49.47 22.12
C HIS A 403 17.06 -50.07 21.28
N ASP A 404 16.91 -50.13 19.96
CA ASP A 404 17.91 -50.53 19.01
C ASP A 404 18.66 -49.29 18.52
N SER A 405 19.89 -49.10 19.01
CA SER A 405 20.69 -47.91 18.74
C SER A 405 21.09 -47.76 17.25
N GLU A 406 21.13 -48.86 16.47
CA GLU A 406 21.39 -48.77 15.05
C GLU A 406 20.18 -48.30 14.27
N LYS A 407 18.98 -48.74 14.65
CA LYS A 407 17.75 -48.28 14.02
C LYS A 407 17.39 -46.84 14.42
N GLY A 408 17.72 -46.44 15.65
CA GLY A 408 17.50 -45.10 16.11
C GLY A 408 18.30 -44.05 15.33
N LYS A 409 19.48 -44.42 14.84
CA LYS A 409 20.38 -43.55 14.06
C LYS A 409 20.08 -43.54 12.56
N LYS A 410 19.23 -44.42 12.05
CA LYS A 410 18.85 -44.44 10.64
C LYS A 410 17.90 -43.28 10.33
N LEU A 411 17.96 -42.76 9.12
CA LEU A 411 17.00 -41.82 8.62
C LEU A 411 15.61 -42.49 8.49
N ILE A 412 14.56 -41.75 8.70
CA ILE A 412 13.17 -42.26 8.61
C ILE A 412 12.91 -42.77 7.18
N SER A 413 13.48 -42.12 6.15
CA SER A 413 13.38 -42.53 4.76
C SER A 413 14.00 -43.93 4.53
N GLU A 414 15.17 -44.21 5.10
CA GLU A 414 15.86 -45.50 4.95
C GLU A 414 15.03 -46.66 5.56
N ILE A 415 14.40 -46.44 6.72
CA ILE A 415 13.54 -47.45 7.33
C ILE A 415 12.29 -47.71 6.49
N ARG A 416 11.78 -46.67 5.83
CA ARG A 416 10.60 -46.77 4.97
C ARG A 416 10.92 -47.55 3.69
N GLU A 417 12.08 -47.33 3.08
CA GLU A 417 12.57 -48.08 1.93
C GLU A 417 12.80 -49.56 2.30
N GLU A 418 13.49 -49.84 3.41
CA GLU A 418 13.67 -51.22 3.90
C GLU A 418 12.35 -51.96 4.20
N ALA A 419 11.31 -51.22 4.61
CA ALA A 419 9.98 -51.78 4.85
C ALA A 419 9.23 -52.10 3.55
N MET A 420 9.39 -51.25 2.52
CA MET A 420 8.83 -51.48 1.18
C MET A 420 9.47 -52.67 0.46
N ASP A 421 10.81 -52.77 0.51
CA ASP A 421 11.56 -53.89 -0.09
C ASP A 421 11.20 -55.24 0.54
N ARG A 422 10.97 -55.27 1.87
CA ARG A 422 10.48 -56.49 2.55
C ARG A 422 9.01 -56.82 2.22
N GLY A 423 8.22 -55.84 1.83
CA GLY A 423 6.85 -56.07 1.34
C GLY A 423 6.81 -56.69 -0.03
N GLN A 424 7.70 -56.27 -0.94
CA GLN A 424 7.81 -56.79 -2.31
C GLN A 424 8.44 -58.16 -2.39
N GLN A 425 9.22 -58.61 -1.40
CA GLN A 425 9.77 -59.96 -1.31
C GLN A 425 8.79 -61.03 -0.76
N LYS A 426 7.59 -60.60 -0.34
CA LYS A 426 6.57 -61.49 0.21
C LYS A 426 5.36 -61.72 -0.71
N GLU A 427 5.34 -61.07 -1.87
CA GLU A 427 4.46 -61.37 -3.00
C GLU A 427 5.20 -62.22 -4.07
#